data_fc5aec905fd5e4fd038365393d8c674f
#
_entry.id   fc5aec905fd5e4fd038365393d8c674f
#
_cell.length_a   1.000
_cell.length_b   1.000
_cell.length_c   1.000
_cell.angle_alpha   90.00
_cell.angle_beta   90.00
_cell.angle_gamma   90.00
#
_symmetry.space_group_name_H-M   'P 1'
#
loop_
_entity.id
_entity.type
_entity.pdbx_description
1 polymer ?
#
loop_
_entity_poly.entity_id
_entity_poly.type
_entity_poly.pdbx_seq_one_letter_code
_entity_poly.pdbx_strand_id
1 'polypeptide(L)'
;MPRPKDDEAESQRKKYEHHKKANSTLKHYLEKQNFIAAYVIAYSLLEDRLRAMYVVVQRDIHKVVTTKNDINAPYARIVDYLEKNNHLSKELAKRLYKSNDIRNTLLHEAMWEIEVFKESDVTNVGKLRDDVSSVLEKIKRTIKKMN
;
A
#
# COMPACT_ATOMS: atom_id res chain seq x y z
N MET A 1 -1.01 -8.82 -32.38
CA MET A 1 -0.54 -8.62 -30.99
C MET A 1 -0.86 -7.21 -30.52
N PRO A 2 -1.45 -7.05 -29.34
CA PRO A 2 -1.64 -5.70 -28.77
C PRO A 2 -0.28 -5.03 -28.58
N ARG A 3 -0.24 -3.73 -28.82
CA ARG A 3 0.99 -2.96 -28.62
C ARG A 3 1.28 -2.83 -27.12
N PRO A 4 2.56 -2.85 -26.68
CA PRO A 4 2.89 -2.72 -25.24
C PRO A 4 2.23 -1.52 -24.56
N LYS A 5 2.04 -0.40 -25.28
CA LYS A 5 1.36 0.80 -24.75
C LYS A 5 -0.12 0.56 -24.50
N ASP A 6 -0.78 -0.24 -25.31
CA ASP A 6 -2.20 -0.54 -25.15
C ASP A 6 -2.42 -1.46 -23.94
N ASP A 7 -1.52 -2.42 -23.72
CA ASP A 7 -1.54 -3.32 -22.57
C ASP A 7 -1.29 -2.56 -21.25
N GLU A 8 -0.36 -1.60 -21.29
CA GLU A 8 -0.05 -0.78 -20.13
C GLU A 8 -1.22 0.13 -19.74
N ALA A 9 -1.85 0.79 -20.74
CA ALA A 9 -3.02 1.65 -20.51
C ALA A 9 -4.19 0.84 -19.96
N GLU A 10 -4.45 -0.35 -20.49
CA GLU A 10 -5.50 -1.24 -20.01
C GLU A 10 -5.22 -1.73 -18.59
N SER A 11 -3.97 -2.10 -18.28
CA SER A 11 -3.55 -2.49 -16.95
C SER A 11 -3.76 -1.39 -15.92
N GLN A 12 -3.40 -0.13 -16.27
CA GLN A 12 -3.63 1.02 -15.41
C GLN A 12 -5.10 1.31 -15.18
N ARG A 13 -5.94 1.17 -16.23
CA ARG A 13 -7.39 1.33 -16.11
C ARG A 13 -8.00 0.29 -15.17
N LYS A 14 -7.59 -0.96 -15.28
CA LYS A 14 -8.03 -2.04 -14.38
C LYS A 14 -7.65 -1.75 -12.93
N LYS A 15 -6.41 -1.29 -12.68
CA LYS A 15 -5.96 -0.89 -11.34
C LYS A 15 -6.82 0.24 -10.78
N TYR A 16 -7.09 1.25 -11.57
CA TYR A 16 -7.94 2.38 -11.17
C TYR A 16 -9.33 1.91 -10.78
N GLU A 17 -9.96 1.06 -11.60
CA GLU A 17 -11.27 0.49 -11.32
C GLU A 17 -11.27 -0.37 -10.05
N HIS A 18 -10.22 -1.18 -9.84
CA HIS A 18 -10.05 -1.98 -8.62
C HIS A 18 -9.96 -1.10 -7.38
N HIS A 19 -9.17 -0.02 -7.43
CA HIS A 19 -9.03 0.91 -6.31
C HIS A 19 -10.33 1.63 -6.01
N LYS A 20 -11.05 2.07 -7.03
CA LYS A 20 -12.35 2.71 -6.90
C LYS A 20 -13.35 1.78 -6.24
N LYS A 21 -13.40 0.53 -6.67
CA LYS A 21 -14.26 -0.51 -6.10
C LYS A 21 -13.88 -0.81 -4.66
N ALA A 22 -12.58 -0.95 -4.36
CA ALA A 22 -12.10 -1.20 -3.01
C ALA A 22 -12.45 -0.05 -2.06
N ASN A 23 -12.31 1.20 -2.48
CA ASN A 23 -12.70 2.37 -1.69
C ASN A 23 -14.20 2.40 -1.41
N SER A 24 -15.02 2.07 -2.41
CA SER A 24 -16.46 1.97 -2.27
C SER A 24 -16.86 0.86 -1.28
N THR A 25 -16.22 -0.30 -1.38
CA THR A 25 -16.44 -1.43 -0.48
C THR A 25 -16.01 -1.10 0.95
N LEU A 26 -14.87 -0.42 1.11
CA LEU A 26 -14.40 0.06 2.40
C LEU A 26 -15.43 0.95 3.08
N LYS A 27 -15.95 1.95 2.34
CA LYS A 27 -16.99 2.85 2.82
C LYS A 27 -18.23 2.09 3.26
N HIS A 28 -18.65 1.11 2.47
CA HIS A 28 -19.81 0.26 2.79
C HIS A 28 -19.62 -0.48 4.12
N TYR A 29 -18.46 -1.10 4.32
CA TYR A 29 -18.20 -1.82 5.57
C TYR A 29 -18.07 -0.89 6.78
N LEU A 30 -17.53 0.33 6.60
CA LEU A 30 -17.52 1.34 7.67
C LEU A 30 -18.94 1.76 8.06
N GLU A 31 -19.82 1.99 7.10
CA GLU A 31 -21.22 2.31 7.34
C GLU A 31 -21.95 1.19 8.07
N LYS A 32 -21.61 -0.06 7.76
CA LYS A 32 -22.17 -1.25 8.42
C LYS A 32 -21.49 -1.59 9.74
N GLN A 33 -20.48 -0.80 10.16
CA GLN A 33 -19.68 -1.06 11.37
C GLN A 33 -18.99 -2.43 11.37
N ASN A 34 -18.71 -2.97 10.19
CA ASN A 34 -17.91 -4.18 10.03
C ASN A 34 -16.42 -3.78 9.94
N PHE A 35 -15.82 -3.51 11.08
CA PHE A 35 -14.47 -2.95 11.16
C PHE A 35 -13.39 -3.95 10.77
N ILE A 36 -13.62 -5.24 10.96
CA ILE A 36 -12.67 -6.29 10.53
C ILE A 36 -12.54 -6.29 9.00
N ALA A 37 -13.66 -6.31 8.29
CA ALA A 37 -13.66 -6.27 6.83
C ALA A 37 -13.10 -4.95 6.30
N ALA A 38 -13.49 -3.83 6.91
CA ALA A 38 -12.98 -2.51 6.58
C ALA A 38 -11.46 -2.44 6.77
N TYR A 39 -10.95 -2.96 7.89
CA TYR A 39 -9.51 -2.98 8.20
C TYR A 39 -8.72 -3.79 7.17
N VAL A 40 -9.18 -4.98 6.83
CA VAL A 40 -8.51 -5.83 5.82
C VAL A 40 -8.38 -5.10 4.49
N ILE A 41 -9.45 -4.42 4.04
CA ILE A 41 -9.44 -3.66 2.80
C ILE A 41 -8.48 -2.45 2.91
N ALA A 42 -8.59 -1.68 3.98
CA ALA A 42 -7.73 -0.51 4.20
C ALA A 42 -6.25 -0.89 4.22
N TYR A 43 -5.90 -1.96 4.91
CA TYR A 43 -4.52 -2.45 4.99
C TYR A 43 -4.02 -2.96 3.64
N SER A 44 -4.86 -3.66 2.89
CA SER A 44 -4.53 -4.13 1.53
C SER A 44 -4.25 -2.95 0.59
N LEU A 45 -4.99 -1.86 0.72
CA LEU A 45 -4.77 -0.64 -0.06
C LEU A 45 -3.44 0.03 0.33
N LEU A 46 -3.09 0.02 1.60
CA LEU A 46 -1.78 0.50 2.07
C LEU A 46 -0.63 -0.33 1.50
N GLU A 47 -0.74 -1.65 1.58
CA GLU A 47 0.27 -2.57 1.01
C GLU A 47 0.44 -2.34 -0.49
N ASP A 48 -0.65 -2.13 -1.21
CA ASP A 48 -0.61 -1.86 -2.64
C ASP A 48 0.16 -0.57 -2.96
N ARG A 49 -0.02 0.47 -2.17
CA ARG A 49 0.73 1.74 -2.36
C ARG A 49 2.21 1.57 -2.06
N LEU A 50 2.56 0.85 -1.01
CA LEU A 50 3.95 0.53 -0.68
C LEU A 50 4.60 -0.31 -1.77
N ARG A 51 3.90 -1.30 -2.28
CA ARG A 51 4.39 -2.18 -3.35
C ARG A 51 4.59 -1.40 -4.66
N ALA A 52 3.66 -0.50 -5.00
CA ALA A 52 3.79 0.38 -6.15
C ALA A 52 5.04 1.26 -6.03
N MET A 53 5.27 1.84 -4.85
CA MET A 53 6.47 2.64 -4.59
C MET A 53 7.75 1.81 -4.75
N TYR A 54 7.77 0.61 -4.19
CA TYR A 54 8.91 -0.32 -4.28
C TYR A 54 9.28 -0.64 -5.73
N VAL A 55 8.28 -0.99 -6.55
CA VAL A 55 8.49 -1.29 -7.96
C VAL A 55 9.00 -0.07 -8.74
N VAL A 56 8.39 1.09 -8.52
CA VAL A 56 8.80 2.35 -9.19
C VAL A 56 10.23 2.72 -8.83
N VAL A 57 10.60 2.63 -7.55
CA VAL A 57 11.96 2.95 -7.09
C VAL A 57 12.98 1.99 -7.70
N GLN A 58 12.72 0.70 -7.66
CA GLN A 58 13.62 -0.28 -8.24
C GLN A 58 13.81 -0.09 -9.74
N ARG A 59 12.70 0.03 -10.46
CA ARG A 59 12.72 0.12 -11.93
C ARG A 59 13.28 1.46 -12.43
N ASP A 60 12.77 2.56 -11.91
CA ASP A 60 12.98 3.89 -12.50
C ASP A 60 14.11 4.69 -11.83
N ILE A 61 14.45 4.40 -10.59
CA ILE A 61 15.55 5.07 -9.88
C ILE A 61 16.80 4.20 -9.84
N HIS A 62 16.68 2.97 -9.35
CA HIS A 62 17.82 2.06 -9.20
C HIS A 62 18.13 1.25 -10.47
N LYS A 63 17.24 1.31 -11.47
CA LYS A 63 17.40 0.62 -12.76
C LYS A 63 17.60 -0.89 -12.59
N VAL A 64 16.91 -1.47 -11.63
CA VAL A 64 16.94 -2.91 -11.33
C VAL A 64 15.73 -3.59 -11.97
N VAL A 65 15.93 -4.77 -12.54
CA VAL A 65 14.83 -5.57 -13.09
C VAL A 65 14.01 -6.14 -11.93
N THR A 66 12.70 -5.84 -11.94
CA THR A 66 11.77 -6.33 -10.92
C THR A 66 11.39 -7.77 -11.19
N THR A 67 11.66 -8.67 -10.26
CA THR A 67 11.29 -10.08 -10.33
C THR A 67 9.95 -10.34 -9.66
N LYS A 68 9.40 -11.56 -9.84
CA LYS A 68 8.19 -11.99 -9.10
C LYS A 68 8.41 -11.97 -7.59
N ASN A 69 9.61 -12.32 -7.13
CA ASN A 69 9.96 -12.29 -5.71
C ASN A 69 9.92 -10.87 -5.16
N ASP A 70 10.34 -9.88 -5.94
CA ASP A 70 10.28 -8.48 -5.56
C ASP A 70 8.83 -7.99 -5.47
N ILE A 71 7.99 -8.37 -6.44
CA ILE A 71 6.55 -8.00 -6.46
C ILE A 71 5.84 -8.59 -5.25
N ASN A 72 6.22 -9.78 -4.81
CA ASN A 72 5.63 -10.49 -3.68
C ASN A 72 6.41 -10.32 -2.37
N ALA A 73 7.31 -9.34 -2.31
CA ALA A 73 8.12 -9.11 -1.11
C ALA A 73 7.22 -8.82 0.12
N PRO A 74 7.60 -9.31 1.30
CA PRO A 74 6.85 -9.01 2.53
C PRO A 74 6.86 -7.52 2.86
N TYR A 75 5.80 -7.08 3.51
CA TYR A 75 5.61 -5.68 3.92
C TYR A 75 6.86 -5.08 4.62
N ALA A 76 7.36 -5.76 5.64
CA ALA A 76 8.51 -5.28 6.41
C ALA A 76 9.77 -5.13 5.54
N ARG A 77 9.97 -6.03 4.58
CA ARG A 77 11.10 -5.98 3.65
C ARG A 77 11.01 -4.78 2.70
N ILE A 78 9.80 -4.48 2.23
CA ILE A 78 9.54 -3.31 1.37
C ILE A 78 9.85 -2.02 2.13
N VAL A 79 9.33 -1.89 3.36
CA VAL A 79 9.57 -0.71 4.20
C VAL A 79 11.07 -0.55 4.48
N ASP A 80 11.75 -1.63 4.83
CA ASP A 80 13.20 -1.62 5.11
C ASP A 80 14.01 -1.14 3.89
N TYR A 81 13.70 -1.67 2.72
CA TYR A 81 14.37 -1.27 1.48
C TYR A 81 14.16 0.23 1.18
N LEU A 82 12.93 0.70 1.29
CA LEU A 82 12.60 2.10 1.01
C LEU A 82 13.23 3.06 2.02
N GLU A 83 13.28 2.68 3.28
CA GLU A 83 13.93 3.48 4.33
C GLU A 83 15.45 3.54 4.12
N LYS A 84 16.10 2.40 3.91
CA LYS A 84 17.56 2.31 3.70
C LYS A 84 18.02 3.12 2.50
N ASN A 85 17.21 3.21 1.48
CA ASN A 85 17.52 3.96 0.27
C ASN A 85 16.99 5.41 0.31
N ASN A 86 16.60 5.89 1.48
CA ASN A 86 16.16 7.27 1.74
C ASN A 86 14.91 7.69 0.96
N HIS A 87 14.01 6.74 0.64
CA HIS A 87 12.73 7.02 -0.01
C HIS A 87 11.58 7.18 0.99
N LEU A 88 11.77 6.70 2.22
CA LEU A 88 10.87 6.95 3.34
C LEU A 88 11.65 7.61 4.47
N SER A 89 11.02 8.59 5.14
CA SER A 89 11.57 9.16 6.36
C SER A 89 11.61 8.10 7.46
N LYS A 90 12.52 8.25 8.42
CA LYS A 90 12.60 7.36 9.59
C LYS A 90 11.29 7.36 10.37
N GLU A 91 10.65 8.52 10.49
CA GLU A 91 9.37 8.66 11.19
C GLU A 91 8.25 7.89 10.50
N LEU A 92 8.12 8.04 9.18
CA LEU A 92 7.10 7.32 8.41
C LEU A 92 7.36 5.82 8.42
N ALA A 93 8.61 5.39 8.24
CA ALA A 93 8.99 3.97 8.32
C ALA A 93 8.64 3.37 9.68
N LYS A 94 8.90 4.09 10.78
CA LYS A 94 8.56 3.67 12.14
C LYS A 94 7.04 3.47 12.30
N ARG A 95 6.25 4.39 11.78
CA ARG A 95 4.78 4.29 11.78
C ARG A 95 4.30 3.07 10.98
N LEU A 96 4.95 2.79 9.85
CA LEU A 96 4.63 1.64 9.02
C LEU A 96 4.98 0.31 9.70
N TYR A 97 6.12 0.22 10.37
CA TYR A 97 6.48 -0.97 11.17
C TYR A 97 5.48 -1.18 12.30
N LYS A 98 5.13 -0.12 13.01
CA LYS A 98 4.14 -0.18 14.09
C LYS A 98 2.78 -0.65 13.58
N SER A 99 2.36 -0.17 12.41
CA SER A 99 1.10 -0.58 11.78
C SER A 99 1.11 -2.08 11.47
N ASN A 100 2.23 -2.62 11.01
CA ASN A 100 2.37 -4.05 10.75
C ASN A 100 2.25 -4.88 12.05
N ASP A 101 2.85 -4.42 13.13
CA ASP A 101 2.76 -5.07 14.44
C ASP A 101 1.33 -5.05 14.97
N ILE A 102 0.64 -3.91 14.84
CA ILE A 102 -0.77 -3.77 15.23
C ILE A 102 -1.64 -4.73 14.43
N ARG A 103 -1.43 -4.80 13.12
CA ARG A 103 -2.17 -5.73 12.26
C ARG A 103 -2.00 -7.18 12.74
N ASN A 104 -0.77 -7.59 13.00
CA ASN A 104 -0.50 -8.94 13.45
C ASN A 104 -1.17 -9.24 14.80
N THR A 105 -1.11 -8.29 15.73
CA THR A 105 -1.76 -8.39 17.04
C THR A 105 -3.29 -8.49 16.91
N LEU A 106 -3.89 -7.58 16.12
CA LEU A 106 -5.33 -7.55 15.93
C LEU A 106 -5.85 -8.84 15.25
N LEU A 107 -5.14 -9.33 14.24
CA LEU A 107 -5.52 -10.56 13.55
C LEU A 107 -5.40 -11.78 14.49
N HIS A 108 -4.39 -11.81 15.35
CA HIS A 108 -4.23 -12.85 16.35
C HIS A 108 -5.36 -12.81 17.38
N GLU A 109 -5.67 -11.64 17.91
CA GLU A 109 -6.75 -11.45 18.89
C GLU A 109 -8.14 -11.72 18.28
N ALA A 110 -8.34 -11.41 17.00
CA ALA A 110 -9.61 -11.65 16.30
C ALA A 110 -9.97 -13.13 16.19
N MET A 111 -9.01 -14.03 16.35
CA MET A 111 -9.31 -15.48 16.47
C MET A 111 -10.14 -15.80 17.71
N TRP A 112 -10.03 -14.96 18.73
CA TRP A 112 -10.70 -15.14 20.01
C TRP A 112 -11.84 -14.15 20.21
N GLU A 113 -11.71 -12.93 19.68
CA GLU A 113 -12.66 -11.84 19.87
C GLU A 113 -12.68 -10.92 18.65
N ILE A 114 -13.73 -10.99 17.85
CA ILE A 114 -13.87 -10.23 16.61
C ILE A 114 -14.00 -8.72 16.88
N GLU A 115 -14.52 -8.34 18.07
CA GLU A 115 -14.80 -6.94 18.44
C GLU A 115 -13.57 -6.10 18.77
N VAL A 116 -12.35 -6.67 18.68
CA VAL A 116 -11.10 -5.93 18.93
C VAL A 116 -10.84 -4.84 17.86
N PHE A 117 -11.37 -5.02 16.65
CA PHE A 117 -11.22 -4.03 15.58
C PHE A 117 -12.13 -2.83 15.82
N LYS A 118 -11.54 -1.63 15.75
CA LYS A 118 -12.25 -0.35 15.95
C LYS A 118 -12.14 0.51 14.71
N GLU A 119 -13.07 1.46 14.56
CA GLU A 119 -13.04 2.44 13.50
C GLU A 119 -11.71 3.20 13.46
N SER A 120 -11.15 3.54 14.62
CA SER A 120 -9.85 4.22 14.72
C SER A 120 -8.71 3.44 14.09
N ASP A 121 -8.74 2.10 14.15
CA ASP A 121 -7.73 1.26 13.50
C ASP A 121 -7.79 1.43 11.98
N VAL A 122 -8.97 1.44 11.41
CA VAL A 122 -9.20 1.65 9.98
C VAL A 122 -8.74 3.06 9.56
N THR A 123 -9.10 4.07 10.33
CA THR A 123 -8.74 5.48 10.08
C THR A 123 -7.22 5.66 10.10
N ASN A 124 -6.53 5.06 11.05
CA ASN A 124 -5.07 5.16 11.16
C ASN A 124 -4.36 4.55 9.95
N VAL A 125 -4.83 3.41 9.46
CA VAL A 125 -4.30 2.78 8.24
C VAL A 125 -4.57 3.67 7.02
N GLY A 126 -5.75 4.30 6.94
CA GLY A 126 -6.10 5.24 5.89
C GLY A 126 -5.16 6.44 5.83
N LYS A 127 -4.78 7.00 6.99
CA LYS A 127 -3.80 8.10 7.08
C LYS A 127 -2.43 7.67 6.59
N LEU A 128 -1.98 6.48 6.95
CA LEU A 128 -0.70 5.94 6.47
C LEU A 128 -0.72 5.77 4.96
N ARG A 129 -1.80 5.27 4.40
CA ARG A 129 -1.99 5.15 2.96
C ARG A 129 -1.86 6.51 2.26
N ASP A 130 -2.49 7.54 2.81
CA ASP A 130 -2.42 8.89 2.26
C ASP A 130 -0.99 9.44 2.30
N ASP A 131 -0.28 9.23 3.41
CA ASP A 131 1.10 9.68 3.57
C ASP A 131 2.03 8.95 2.58
N VAL A 132 1.88 7.65 2.44
CA VAL A 132 2.64 6.84 1.45
C VAL A 132 2.31 7.30 0.03
N SER A 133 1.05 7.54 -0.28
CA SER A 133 0.63 8.02 -1.60
C SER A 133 1.26 9.37 -1.94
N SER A 134 1.34 10.27 -0.96
CA SER A 134 1.99 11.58 -1.12
C SER A 134 3.48 11.44 -1.45
N VAL A 135 4.18 10.54 -0.77
CA VAL A 135 5.60 10.26 -1.04
C VAL A 135 5.76 9.67 -2.44
N LEU A 136 4.91 8.71 -2.81
CA LEU A 136 4.94 8.09 -4.13
C LEU A 136 4.74 9.12 -5.25
N GLU A 137 3.80 10.05 -5.09
CA GLU A 137 3.57 11.11 -6.07
C GLU A 137 4.79 12.03 -6.22
N LYS A 138 5.47 12.37 -5.14
CA LYS A 138 6.72 13.14 -5.18
C LYS A 138 7.81 12.39 -5.92
N ILE A 139 7.95 11.10 -5.67
CA ILE A 139 8.93 10.25 -6.37
C ILE A 139 8.64 10.22 -7.88
N LYS A 140 7.39 10.03 -8.27
CA LYS A 140 6.97 10.03 -9.67
C LYS A 140 7.27 11.35 -10.37
N ARG A 141 7.04 12.48 -9.70
CA ARG A 141 7.37 13.80 -10.22
C ARG A 141 8.87 13.97 -10.42
N THR A 142 9.67 13.51 -9.48
CA THR A 142 11.13 13.54 -9.56
C THR A 142 11.62 12.72 -10.75
N ILE A 143 11.10 11.52 -10.93
CA ILE A 143 11.45 10.64 -12.06
C ILE A 143 11.08 11.31 -13.38
N LYS A 144 9.91 11.91 -13.49
CA LYS A 144 9.47 12.62 -14.68
C LYS A 144 10.40 13.76 -15.07
N LYS A 145 10.97 14.48 -14.09
CA LYS A 145 11.94 15.56 -14.33
C LYS A 145 13.31 15.04 -14.75
N MET A 146 13.68 13.82 -14.39
CA MET A 146 14.94 13.18 -14.76
C MET A 146 14.96 12.72 -16.23
N ASN A 147 13.80 12.51 -16.80
CA ASN A 147 13.61 12.10 -18.19
C ASN A 147 13.26 13.34 -19.04
#